data_8e22bfffd67b359cd508db8543d17be6
#
_entry.id   8e22bfffd67b359cd508db8543d17be6
#
_cell.length_a   1.000
_cell.length_b   1.000
_cell.length_c   1.000
_cell.angle_alpha   90.00
_cell.angle_beta   90.00
_cell.angle_gamma   90.00
#
_symmetry.space_group_name_H-M   'P 1'
#
loop_
_entity.id
_entity.type
_entity.pdbx_description
1 polymer ?
#
loop_
_entity_poly.entity_id
_entity_poly.type
_entity_poly.pdbx_seq_one_letter_code
_entity_poly.pdbx_strand_id
1 'polypeptide(L)'
;MRENDGDPALPTDGPVDDVLEHVGAETDAPLAAIVAKPRTETAMQSLRAEGVYDDSRRVREDGPERVALPVTAPPTDTRVLEVVRQLEPEIRNPDLEGMLADRGWNDDALESVPGSWAVIGSVILLTVPDDCHDETALAEALLEIHGEADSVLADEGIANNGDAGTYREPRTRLLAGARDTETIHTEHGTRYGLDPAKVMFSPGNQAERARMGEHVEPDEHVFDMFAGIGYFTLPMARAGARVTATELNSTAFRYLLENAMLNDVTERVDAYMTDCREIAGEVDADRVVMGYYGRADESDDDAHGTRTDEAHEFLPSALEALVPGGVVHYHEATPEPQLWDRPIARLEAAGEAAGRDLEILEKRRVKSHSAGVEHVVVDARFE
;
A
#
# COMPACT_ATOMS: atom_id res chain seq x y z
N MET A 1 16.20 -57.66 15.43
CA MET A 1 14.85 -57.74 14.93
C MET A 1 14.47 -56.32 14.51
N ARG A 2 14.65 -56.00 13.24
CA ARG A 2 14.33 -54.68 12.65
C ARG A 2 13.09 -54.91 11.81
N GLU A 3 11.98 -54.34 12.22
CA GLU A 3 10.79 -54.24 11.40
C GLU A 3 10.95 -53.11 10.39
N ASN A 4 10.65 -53.48 9.20
CA ASN A 4 10.78 -52.69 7.97
C ASN A 4 9.39 -52.10 7.73
N ASP A 5 9.22 -50.79 8.00
CA ASP A 5 7.99 -50.07 7.63
C ASP A 5 8.03 -49.79 6.14
N GLY A 6 7.17 -50.49 5.43
CA GLY A 6 6.98 -50.36 3.99
C GLY A 6 6.27 -49.07 3.65
N ASP A 7 6.90 -48.31 2.76
CA ASP A 7 6.35 -47.17 2.01
C ASP A 7 5.09 -47.62 1.23
N PRO A 8 3.95 -46.90 1.31
CA PRO A 8 2.77 -47.27 0.54
C PRO A 8 3.02 -47.04 -0.95
N ALA A 9 3.02 -48.10 -1.73
CA ALA A 9 3.16 -48.07 -3.16
C ALA A 9 2.06 -47.21 -3.81
N LEU A 10 2.49 -46.23 -4.60
CA LEU A 10 1.65 -45.45 -5.52
C LEU A 10 1.01 -46.40 -6.55
N PRO A 11 -0.26 -46.23 -6.91
CA PRO A 11 -0.89 -47.04 -7.94
C PRO A 11 -0.20 -46.85 -9.28
N THR A 12 0.05 -47.98 -9.94
CA THR A 12 0.72 -48.11 -11.23
C THR A 12 -0.18 -47.70 -12.36
N ASP A 13 0.46 -47.03 -13.34
CA ASP A 13 0.06 -46.67 -14.68
C ASP A 13 -1.11 -47.42 -15.31
N GLY A 14 -2.23 -46.71 -15.56
CA GLY A 14 -3.18 -47.03 -16.62
C GLY A 14 -3.16 -45.93 -17.70
N PRO A 15 -3.39 -46.24 -18.96
CA PRO A 15 -3.43 -45.21 -19.99
C PRO A 15 -4.62 -44.26 -19.84
N VAL A 16 -4.45 -43.03 -20.30
CA VAL A 16 -5.39 -41.90 -20.20
C VAL A 16 -6.78 -42.19 -20.77
N ASP A 17 -6.91 -43.18 -21.63
CA ASP A 17 -8.17 -43.59 -22.31
C ASP A 17 -9.25 -44.10 -21.33
N ASP A 18 -8.88 -44.61 -20.13
CA ASP A 18 -9.83 -45.17 -19.16
C ASP A 18 -10.51 -44.06 -18.29
N VAL A 19 -10.00 -42.83 -18.29
CA VAL A 19 -10.55 -41.72 -17.48
C VAL A 19 -11.73 -41.03 -18.17
N LEU A 20 -11.83 -41.16 -19.49
CA LEU A 20 -12.89 -40.54 -20.28
C LEU A 20 -14.23 -41.27 -20.26
N GLU A 21 -14.28 -42.55 -19.88
CA GLU A 21 -15.53 -43.34 -19.83
C GLU A 21 -16.47 -42.98 -18.67
N HIS A 22 -16.03 -42.19 -17.65
CA HIS A 22 -16.85 -41.78 -16.52
C HIS A 22 -17.47 -40.38 -16.65
N VAL A 23 -17.18 -39.65 -17.73
CA VAL A 23 -17.74 -38.32 -17.99
C VAL A 23 -18.89 -38.47 -18.98
N GLY A 24 -20.11 -38.49 -18.49
CA GLY A 24 -21.32 -38.54 -19.32
C GLY A 24 -21.29 -37.45 -20.40
N ALA A 25 -21.63 -37.87 -21.63
CA ALA A 25 -21.38 -37.20 -22.90
C ALA A 25 -22.24 -35.93 -23.18
N GLU A 26 -22.68 -35.15 -22.23
CA GLU A 26 -23.63 -34.04 -22.47
C GLU A 26 -23.36 -32.70 -21.74
N THR A 27 -22.16 -32.43 -21.24
CA THR A 27 -21.89 -31.09 -20.71
C THR A 27 -20.74 -30.45 -21.47
N ASP A 28 -21.04 -29.29 -22.05
CA ASP A 28 -20.08 -28.39 -22.73
C ASP A 28 -19.12 -27.65 -21.75
N ALA A 29 -19.04 -28.15 -20.51
CA ALA A 29 -18.24 -27.55 -19.45
C ALA A 29 -16.74 -27.72 -19.72
N PRO A 30 -15.92 -26.67 -19.52
CA PRO A 30 -14.49 -26.71 -19.81
C PRO A 30 -13.72 -27.65 -18.88
N LEU A 31 -12.55 -28.11 -19.33
CA LEU A 31 -11.73 -29.10 -18.65
C LEU A 31 -10.76 -28.47 -17.65
N ALA A 32 -10.41 -29.22 -16.60
CA ALA A 32 -9.30 -28.88 -15.71
C ALA A 32 -8.48 -30.15 -15.38
N ALA A 33 -7.18 -29.99 -15.30
CA ALA A 33 -6.22 -31.01 -14.90
C ALA A 33 -5.96 -30.91 -13.38
N ILE A 34 -6.25 -31.95 -12.64
CA ILE A 34 -6.00 -32.00 -11.20
C ILE A 34 -4.55 -32.42 -10.94
N VAL A 35 -3.85 -31.64 -10.13
CA VAL A 35 -2.47 -31.91 -9.72
C VAL A 35 -2.29 -31.75 -8.20
N ALA A 36 -1.26 -32.37 -7.62
CA ALA A 36 -0.89 -32.13 -6.24
C ALA A 36 -0.33 -30.71 -6.04
N LYS A 37 -0.72 -29.99 -4.98
CA LYS A 37 -0.28 -28.62 -4.68
C LYS A 37 1.23 -28.38 -4.85
N PRO A 38 2.14 -29.25 -4.36
CA PRO A 38 3.58 -29.02 -4.52
C PRO A 38 4.07 -29.07 -5.98
N ARG A 39 3.26 -29.58 -6.91
CA ARG A 39 3.59 -29.73 -8.33
C ARG A 39 2.92 -28.69 -9.22
N THR A 40 2.15 -27.77 -8.66
CA THR A 40 1.35 -26.78 -9.41
C THR A 40 2.18 -26.03 -10.45
N GLU A 41 3.28 -25.41 -10.05
CA GLU A 41 4.11 -24.59 -10.92
C GLU A 41 4.77 -25.42 -12.05
N THR A 42 5.33 -26.56 -11.70
CA THR A 42 5.94 -27.47 -12.70
C THR A 42 4.90 -28.00 -13.71
N ALA A 43 3.70 -28.33 -13.24
CA ALA A 43 2.62 -28.79 -14.11
C ALA A 43 2.10 -27.66 -15.01
N MET A 44 1.95 -26.43 -14.50
CA MET A 44 1.57 -25.26 -15.32
C MET A 44 2.57 -25.00 -16.44
N GLN A 45 3.87 -25.02 -16.13
CA GLN A 45 4.91 -24.84 -17.16
C GLN A 45 4.84 -25.95 -18.22
N SER A 46 4.64 -27.19 -17.82
CA SER A 46 4.50 -28.33 -18.72
C SER A 46 3.26 -28.23 -19.60
N LEU A 47 2.10 -27.88 -19.04
CA LEU A 47 0.84 -27.67 -19.77
C LEU A 47 0.92 -26.50 -20.76
N ARG A 48 1.65 -25.44 -20.42
CA ARG A 48 1.93 -24.33 -21.34
C ARG A 48 2.84 -24.77 -22.49
N ALA A 49 3.90 -25.53 -22.21
CA ALA A 49 4.79 -26.06 -23.21
C ALA A 49 4.05 -27.03 -24.17
N GLU A 50 3.06 -27.77 -23.68
CA GLU A 50 2.17 -28.64 -24.42
C GLU A 50 1.06 -27.87 -25.19
N GLY A 51 0.86 -26.56 -24.89
CA GLY A 51 -0.12 -25.71 -25.56
C GLY A 51 -1.59 -25.98 -25.15
N VAL A 52 -1.80 -26.68 -24.05
CA VAL A 52 -3.15 -27.01 -23.54
C VAL A 52 -3.56 -26.26 -22.29
N TYR A 53 -2.70 -25.44 -21.70
CA TYR A 53 -3.07 -24.61 -20.56
C TYR A 53 -4.03 -23.49 -20.99
N ASP A 54 -5.10 -23.28 -20.22
CA ASP A 54 -6.08 -22.23 -20.49
C ASP A 54 -5.84 -21.03 -19.58
N ASP A 55 -5.09 -20.06 -20.06
CA ASP A 55 -4.75 -18.84 -19.34
C ASP A 55 -5.98 -17.93 -19.07
N SER A 56 -7.11 -18.15 -19.74
CA SER A 56 -8.34 -17.38 -19.55
C SER A 56 -9.11 -17.73 -18.27
N ARG A 57 -8.74 -18.80 -17.59
CA ARG A 57 -9.41 -19.27 -16.37
C ARG A 57 -8.48 -19.31 -15.17
N ARG A 58 -9.06 -19.15 -13.98
CA ARG A 58 -8.32 -19.22 -12.71
C ARG A 58 -8.01 -20.66 -12.31
N VAL A 59 -6.84 -20.81 -11.71
CA VAL A 59 -6.48 -22.00 -10.96
C VAL A 59 -7.34 -22.07 -9.70
N ARG A 60 -7.93 -23.23 -9.40
CA ARG A 60 -8.78 -23.44 -8.23
C ARG A 60 -8.21 -24.48 -7.30
N GLU A 61 -8.45 -24.29 -6.00
CA GLU A 61 -8.20 -25.37 -5.04
C GLU A 61 -9.21 -26.50 -5.20
N ASP A 62 -8.72 -27.74 -5.22
CA ASP A 62 -9.51 -28.97 -5.23
C ASP A 62 -9.22 -29.76 -3.93
N GLY A 63 -9.67 -29.17 -2.81
CA GLY A 63 -9.37 -29.67 -1.48
C GLY A 63 -7.99 -29.23 -0.95
N PRO A 64 -7.56 -29.76 0.21
CA PRO A 64 -6.38 -29.23 0.91
C PRO A 64 -5.04 -29.52 0.21
N GLU A 65 -4.95 -30.60 -0.56
CA GLU A 65 -3.69 -31.12 -1.12
C GLU A 65 -3.62 -31.03 -2.66
N ARG A 66 -4.70 -30.62 -3.32
CA ARG A 66 -4.83 -30.65 -4.79
C ARG A 66 -5.25 -29.30 -5.35
N VAL A 67 -4.96 -29.12 -6.65
CA VAL A 67 -5.27 -27.90 -7.42
C VAL A 67 -5.79 -28.32 -8.79
N ALA A 68 -6.83 -27.64 -9.26
CA ALA A 68 -7.40 -27.76 -10.60
C ALA A 68 -6.79 -26.70 -11.52
N LEU A 69 -5.98 -27.13 -12.47
CA LEU A 69 -5.37 -26.30 -13.50
C LEU A 69 -6.27 -26.28 -14.76
N PRO A 70 -6.72 -25.12 -15.21
CA PRO A 70 -7.59 -25.05 -16.39
C PRO A 70 -6.85 -25.49 -17.65
N VAL A 71 -7.51 -26.32 -18.48
CA VAL A 71 -6.95 -26.82 -19.75
C VAL A 71 -7.99 -26.78 -20.85
N THR A 72 -7.54 -26.52 -22.08
CA THR A 72 -8.38 -26.49 -23.30
C THR A 72 -8.63 -27.88 -23.85
N ALA A 73 -7.68 -28.82 -23.60
CA ALA A 73 -7.76 -30.23 -23.99
C ALA A 73 -7.08 -31.12 -22.92
N PRO A 74 -7.37 -32.41 -22.85
CA PRO A 74 -6.64 -33.34 -21.98
C PRO A 74 -5.15 -33.33 -22.32
N PRO A 75 -4.25 -33.18 -21.30
CA PRO A 75 -2.81 -33.23 -21.54
C PRO A 75 -2.35 -34.64 -21.91
N THR A 76 -1.36 -34.74 -22.77
CA THR A 76 -0.75 -36.00 -23.22
C THR A 76 0.65 -36.24 -22.65
N ASP A 77 1.41 -35.17 -22.41
CA ASP A 77 2.79 -35.22 -21.93
C ASP A 77 2.92 -34.81 -20.45
N THR A 78 2.00 -33.97 -19.97
CA THR A 78 2.01 -33.49 -18.60
C THR A 78 1.37 -34.53 -17.66
N ARG A 79 2.11 -34.93 -16.64
CA ARG A 79 1.61 -35.89 -15.64
C ARG A 79 0.61 -35.22 -14.68
N VAL A 80 -0.65 -35.62 -14.73
CA VAL A 80 -1.76 -35.15 -13.90
C VAL A 80 -2.39 -36.31 -13.11
N LEU A 81 -3.14 -35.99 -12.06
CA LEU A 81 -3.85 -36.99 -11.26
C LEU A 81 -5.14 -37.45 -11.99
N GLU A 82 -5.88 -36.49 -12.50
CA GLU A 82 -7.12 -36.69 -13.26
C GLU A 82 -7.45 -35.47 -14.10
N VAL A 83 -8.34 -35.62 -15.09
CA VAL A 83 -8.92 -34.49 -15.83
C VAL A 83 -10.41 -34.47 -15.55
N VAL A 84 -10.91 -33.31 -15.09
CA VAL A 84 -12.31 -33.11 -14.69
C VAL A 84 -12.95 -32.00 -15.52
N ARG A 85 -14.29 -31.97 -15.55
CA ARG A 85 -15.05 -30.84 -16.07
C ARG A 85 -15.38 -29.84 -14.96
N GLN A 86 -15.12 -28.58 -15.18
CA GLN A 86 -15.49 -27.50 -14.26
C GLN A 86 -16.89 -26.99 -14.60
N LEU A 87 -17.87 -27.30 -13.75
CA LEU A 87 -19.25 -26.86 -13.97
C LEU A 87 -19.41 -25.34 -13.78
N GLU A 88 -18.60 -24.73 -12.93
CA GLU A 88 -18.57 -23.28 -12.67
C GLU A 88 -17.11 -22.80 -12.80
N PRO A 89 -16.61 -22.57 -14.03
CA PRO A 89 -15.27 -22.08 -14.24
C PRO A 89 -15.15 -20.63 -13.79
N GLU A 90 -14.14 -20.32 -12.99
CA GLU A 90 -13.79 -18.93 -12.71
C GLU A 90 -12.93 -18.39 -13.84
N ILE A 91 -13.43 -17.38 -14.55
CA ILE A 91 -12.68 -16.68 -15.58
C ILE A 91 -11.58 -15.87 -14.87
N ARG A 92 -10.38 -15.95 -15.39
CA ARG A 92 -9.31 -15.01 -15.02
C ARG A 92 -9.71 -13.69 -15.64
N ASN A 93 -9.87 -12.66 -14.79
CA ASN A 93 -10.02 -11.32 -15.36
C ASN A 93 -8.80 -11.08 -16.27
N PRO A 94 -9.01 -10.63 -17.50
CA PRO A 94 -7.90 -10.28 -18.36
C PRO A 94 -6.95 -9.35 -17.59
N ASP A 95 -5.65 -9.55 -17.72
CA ASP A 95 -4.68 -8.59 -17.22
C ASP A 95 -4.78 -7.30 -18.05
N LEU A 96 -4.25 -6.22 -17.51
CA LEU A 96 -4.36 -4.92 -18.14
C LEU A 96 -3.80 -4.91 -19.57
N GLU A 97 -2.66 -5.56 -19.78
CA GLU A 97 -2.01 -5.66 -21.09
C GLU A 97 -2.89 -6.42 -22.09
N GLY A 98 -3.49 -7.54 -21.69
CA GLY A 98 -4.40 -8.30 -22.55
C GLY A 98 -5.63 -7.50 -22.97
N MET A 99 -6.23 -6.75 -22.02
CA MET A 99 -7.38 -5.88 -22.33
C MET A 99 -7.02 -4.74 -23.28
N LEU A 100 -5.83 -4.16 -23.13
CA LEU A 100 -5.35 -3.10 -24.00
C LEU A 100 -4.97 -3.64 -25.40
N ALA A 101 -4.40 -4.84 -25.48
CA ALA A 101 -4.15 -5.53 -26.74
C ALA A 101 -5.46 -5.78 -27.51
N ASP A 102 -6.52 -6.24 -26.83
CA ASP A 102 -7.86 -6.42 -27.41
C ASP A 102 -8.47 -5.11 -27.90
N ARG A 103 -8.08 -3.97 -27.30
CA ARG A 103 -8.44 -2.62 -27.75
C ARG A 103 -7.54 -2.07 -28.86
N GLY A 104 -6.61 -2.89 -29.37
CA GLY A 104 -5.77 -2.58 -30.53
C GLY A 104 -4.42 -1.94 -30.19
N TRP A 105 -3.98 -2.00 -28.94
CA TRP A 105 -2.62 -1.59 -28.58
C TRP A 105 -1.62 -2.60 -29.16
N ASN A 106 -0.58 -2.11 -29.80
CA ASN A 106 0.53 -2.93 -30.30
C ASN A 106 1.59 -3.15 -29.22
N ASP A 107 2.56 -4.02 -29.47
CA ASP A 107 3.61 -4.39 -28.51
C ASP A 107 4.38 -3.16 -27.98
N ASP A 108 4.71 -2.18 -28.83
CA ASP A 108 5.42 -0.97 -28.43
C ASP A 108 4.56 -0.10 -27.47
N ALA A 109 3.24 -0.03 -27.70
CA ALA A 109 2.33 0.69 -26.82
C ALA A 109 2.13 -0.03 -25.47
N LEU A 110 2.17 -1.36 -25.46
CA LEU A 110 2.05 -2.18 -24.24
C LEU A 110 3.29 -2.04 -23.34
N GLU A 111 4.48 -1.74 -23.88
CA GLU A 111 5.68 -1.46 -23.07
C GLU A 111 5.52 -0.20 -22.18
N SER A 112 4.62 0.72 -22.54
CA SER A 112 4.31 1.93 -21.78
C SER A 112 3.22 1.75 -20.72
N VAL A 113 2.69 0.54 -20.52
CA VAL A 113 1.66 0.28 -19.50
C VAL A 113 2.26 0.37 -18.11
N PRO A 114 1.66 1.13 -17.17
CA PRO A 114 2.19 1.24 -15.82
C PRO A 114 2.16 -0.10 -15.08
N GLY A 115 3.29 -0.48 -14.48
CA GLY A 115 3.43 -1.74 -13.74
C GLY A 115 2.70 -1.77 -12.39
N SER A 116 2.17 -0.63 -11.92
CA SER A 116 1.48 -0.54 -10.63
C SER A 116 0.58 0.69 -10.53
N TRP A 117 -0.46 0.57 -9.73
CA TRP A 117 -1.38 1.63 -9.35
C TRP A 117 -1.89 1.39 -7.93
N ALA A 118 -2.47 2.42 -7.32
CA ALA A 118 -3.10 2.32 -6.01
C ALA A 118 -4.63 2.33 -6.15
N VAL A 119 -5.31 1.50 -5.36
CA VAL A 119 -6.77 1.55 -5.21
C VAL A 119 -7.08 2.10 -3.83
N ILE A 120 -7.68 3.29 -3.80
CA ILE A 120 -8.02 4.03 -2.59
C ILE A 120 -9.54 4.12 -2.51
N GLY A 121 -10.16 3.23 -1.75
CA GLY A 121 -11.63 3.09 -1.77
C GLY A 121 -12.12 2.80 -3.18
N SER A 122 -12.98 3.65 -3.74
CA SER A 122 -13.49 3.55 -5.11
C SER A 122 -12.67 4.36 -6.14
N VAL A 123 -11.49 4.85 -5.79
CA VAL A 123 -10.63 5.67 -6.67
C VAL A 123 -9.32 4.96 -6.98
N ILE A 124 -9.01 4.83 -8.27
CA ILE A 124 -7.70 4.36 -8.74
C ILE A 124 -6.79 5.57 -8.95
N LEU A 125 -5.60 5.51 -8.38
CA LEU A 125 -4.56 6.53 -8.54
C LEU A 125 -3.32 5.88 -9.17
N LEU A 126 -2.83 6.43 -10.30
CA LEU A 126 -1.67 5.91 -11.00
C LEU A 126 -0.79 7.03 -11.57
N THR A 127 0.51 6.79 -11.63
CA THR A 127 1.42 7.63 -12.41
C THR A 127 1.34 7.20 -13.87
N VAL A 128 0.93 8.12 -14.73
CA VAL A 128 0.84 7.85 -16.18
C VAL A 128 2.22 8.05 -16.79
N PRO A 129 2.77 7.08 -17.54
CA PRO A 129 4.00 7.26 -18.28
C PRO A 129 3.89 8.35 -19.35
N ASP A 130 4.97 9.11 -19.59
CA ASP A 130 4.99 10.22 -20.56
C ASP A 130 4.69 9.77 -22.01
N ASP A 131 4.98 8.51 -22.34
CA ASP A 131 4.78 7.88 -23.64
C ASP A 131 3.50 7.03 -23.69
N CYS A 132 2.58 7.16 -22.75
CA CYS A 132 1.32 6.45 -22.74
C CYS A 132 0.54 6.68 -24.05
N HIS A 133 0.18 5.59 -24.72
CA HIS A 133 -0.48 5.64 -26.03
C HIS A 133 -1.87 6.27 -26.01
N ASP A 134 -2.70 5.90 -25.02
CA ASP A 134 -4.05 6.43 -24.81
C ASP A 134 -4.43 6.31 -23.33
N GLU A 135 -4.31 7.41 -22.60
CA GLU A 135 -4.60 7.47 -21.15
C GLU A 135 -6.07 7.15 -20.83
N THR A 136 -6.99 7.49 -21.73
CA THR A 136 -8.42 7.23 -21.53
C THR A 136 -8.71 5.74 -21.67
N ALA A 137 -8.18 5.10 -22.71
CA ALA A 137 -8.33 3.65 -22.90
C ALA A 137 -7.68 2.86 -21.75
N LEU A 138 -6.52 3.32 -21.26
CA LEU A 138 -5.86 2.75 -20.07
C LEU A 138 -6.76 2.86 -18.83
N ALA A 139 -7.31 4.06 -18.57
CA ALA A 139 -8.15 4.30 -17.40
C ALA A 139 -9.47 3.50 -17.46
N GLU A 140 -10.09 3.40 -18.63
CA GLU A 140 -11.30 2.59 -18.82
C GLU A 140 -11.01 1.09 -18.61
N ALA A 141 -9.85 0.59 -19.06
CA ALA A 141 -9.44 -0.79 -18.79
C ALA A 141 -9.24 -1.05 -17.30
N LEU A 142 -8.66 -0.09 -16.56
CA LEU A 142 -8.51 -0.17 -15.11
C LEU A 142 -9.87 -0.20 -14.38
N LEU A 143 -10.85 0.59 -14.82
CA LEU A 143 -12.22 0.54 -14.26
C LEU A 143 -12.88 -0.83 -14.51
N GLU A 144 -12.66 -1.45 -15.67
CA GLU A 144 -13.19 -2.78 -15.94
C GLU A 144 -12.53 -3.86 -15.05
N ILE A 145 -11.21 -3.76 -14.83
CA ILE A 145 -10.48 -4.70 -13.95
C ILE A 145 -10.93 -4.55 -12.49
N HIS A 146 -11.10 -3.31 -12.05
CA HIS A 146 -11.51 -2.96 -10.70
C HIS A 146 -12.99 -2.53 -10.69
N GLY A 147 -13.90 -3.47 -10.94
CA GLY A 147 -15.33 -3.19 -11.11
C GLY A 147 -16.02 -2.49 -9.93
N GLU A 148 -15.36 -2.32 -8.78
CA GLU A 148 -15.81 -1.53 -7.64
C GLU A 148 -15.25 -0.10 -7.64
N ALA A 149 -14.36 0.24 -8.59
CA ALA A 149 -13.81 1.59 -8.72
C ALA A 149 -14.74 2.46 -9.57
N ASP A 150 -14.94 3.70 -9.11
CA ASP A 150 -15.79 4.69 -9.78
C ASP A 150 -14.98 5.67 -10.63
N SER A 151 -13.70 5.87 -10.30
CA SER A 151 -12.85 6.92 -10.89
C SER A 151 -11.40 6.47 -11.02
N VAL A 152 -10.73 7.01 -12.04
CA VAL A 152 -9.28 6.89 -12.25
C VAL A 152 -8.66 8.27 -12.32
N LEU A 153 -7.69 8.53 -11.46
CA LEU A 153 -6.90 9.76 -11.40
C LEU A 153 -5.45 9.50 -11.82
N ALA A 154 -4.91 10.38 -12.65
CA ALA A 154 -3.47 10.49 -12.82
C ALA A 154 -2.87 11.15 -11.57
N ASP A 155 -1.79 10.58 -11.02
CA ASP A 155 -0.95 11.18 -9.99
C ASP A 155 0.16 12.00 -10.66
N GLU A 156 0.05 13.32 -10.55
CA GLU A 156 1.03 14.30 -11.08
C GLU A 156 1.94 14.84 -9.95
N GLY A 157 1.95 14.15 -8.80
CA GLY A 157 2.75 14.45 -7.62
C GLY A 157 2.09 15.46 -6.69
N ILE A 158 2.90 16.07 -5.85
CA ILE A 158 2.48 17.05 -4.83
C ILE A 158 2.84 18.46 -5.30
N ALA A 159 1.98 19.43 -5.01
CA ALA A 159 2.27 20.83 -5.25
C ALA A 159 3.55 21.25 -4.51
N ASN A 160 4.39 22.07 -5.16
CA ASN A 160 5.71 22.42 -4.65
C ASN A 160 5.91 23.92 -4.43
N ASN A 161 4.86 24.74 -4.62
CA ASN A 161 4.94 26.18 -4.46
C ASN A 161 3.67 26.77 -3.85
N GLY A 162 3.79 27.95 -3.26
CA GLY A 162 2.70 28.69 -2.63
C GLY A 162 2.00 27.91 -1.49
N ASP A 163 0.75 28.29 -1.21
CA ASP A 163 -0.06 27.67 -0.17
C ASP A 163 -0.30 26.18 -0.44
N ALA A 164 -0.54 25.81 -1.71
CA ALA A 164 -0.71 24.42 -2.12
C ALA A 164 0.51 23.55 -1.80
N GLY A 165 1.73 24.08 -1.97
CA GLY A 165 2.97 23.41 -1.58
C GLY A 165 3.11 23.29 -0.07
N THR A 166 2.77 24.33 0.69
CA THR A 166 2.76 24.33 2.15
C THR A 166 1.78 23.29 2.70
N TYR A 167 0.61 23.17 2.10
CA TYR A 167 -0.43 22.20 2.48
C TYR A 167 -0.24 20.82 1.84
N ARG A 168 0.81 20.63 1.02
CA ARG A 168 1.11 19.38 0.31
C ARG A 168 -0.09 18.86 -0.49
N GLU A 169 -0.78 19.77 -1.18
CA GLU A 169 -1.94 19.42 -1.98
C GLU A 169 -1.53 18.49 -3.14
N PRO A 170 -2.27 17.40 -3.40
CA PRO A 170 -1.99 16.55 -4.54
C PRO A 170 -2.29 17.29 -5.84
N ARG A 171 -1.51 17.01 -6.86
CA ARG A 171 -1.83 17.35 -8.24
C ARG A 171 -2.32 16.11 -8.93
N THR A 172 -3.59 16.14 -9.31
CA THR A 172 -4.23 15.00 -9.96
C THR A 172 -5.04 15.46 -11.15
N ARG A 173 -5.30 14.53 -12.05
CA ARG A 173 -6.13 14.75 -13.22
C ARG A 173 -7.06 13.57 -13.44
N LEU A 174 -8.36 13.82 -13.57
CA LEU A 174 -9.34 12.78 -13.87
C LEU A 174 -9.10 12.22 -15.28
N LEU A 175 -8.90 10.92 -15.39
CA LEU A 175 -8.72 10.20 -16.65
C LEU A 175 -10.03 9.57 -17.14
N ALA A 176 -10.76 8.91 -16.24
CA ALA A 176 -12.05 8.27 -16.56
C ALA A 176 -12.92 8.16 -15.30
N GLY A 177 -14.21 7.92 -15.50
CA GLY A 177 -15.18 7.65 -14.44
C GLY A 177 -15.86 8.89 -13.86
N ALA A 178 -16.29 8.79 -12.61
CA ALA A 178 -17.02 9.83 -11.90
C ALA A 178 -16.12 11.05 -11.58
N ARG A 179 -16.73 12.25 -11.57
CA ARG A 179 -16.00 13.48 -11.16
C ARG A 179 -15.93 13.66 -9.65
N ASP A 180 -16.82 13.01 -8.94
CA ASP A 180 -16.78 12.95 -7.48
C ASP A 180 -15.83 11.82 -7.09
N THR A 181 -14.71 12.19 -6.48
CA THR A 181 -13.63 11.30 -6.07
C THR A 181 -13.55 11.13 -4.56
N GLU A 182 -14.57 11.65 -3.83
CA GLU A 182 -14.66 11.43 -2.39
C GLU A 182 -14.99 9.96 -2.11
N THR A 183 -14.21 9.31 -1.24
CA THR A 183 -14.32 7.88 -0.99
C THR A 183 -13.97 7.52 0.45
N ILE A 184 -14.26 6.27 0.85
CA ILE A 184 -13.82 5.71 2.12
C ILE A 184 -12.86 4.56 1.82
N HIS A 185 -11.62 4.69 2.28
CA HIS A 185 -10.61 3.66 2.22
C HIS A 185 -10.45 2.98 3.58
N THR A 186 -10.27 1.66 3.60
CA THR A 186 -10.12 0.89 4.84
C THR A 186 -8.77 0.17 4.88
N GLU A 187 -7.99 0.41 5.93
CA GLU A 187 -6.72 -0.29 6.19
C GLU A 187 -6.71 -0.81 7.63
N HIS A 188 -6.43 -2.10 7.82
CA HIS A 188 -6.35 -2.73 9.15
C HIS A 188 -7.55 -2.39 10.06
N GLY A 189 -8.74 -2.28 9.47
CA GLY A 189 -9.98 -1.93 10.15
C GLY A 189 -10.13 -0.44 10.48
N THR A 190 -9.18 0.42 10.16
CA THR A 190 -9.31 1.90 10.24
C THR A 190 -9.90 2.42 8.94
N ARG A 191 -10.93 3.25 9.05
CA ARG A 191 -11.61 3.86 7.91
C ARG A 191 -11.14 5.29 7.71
N TYR A 192 -10.75 5.62 6.49
CA TYR A 192 -10.31 6.95 6.07
C TYR A 192 -11.26 7.48 5.01
N GLY A 193 -12.11 8.44 5.34
CA GLY A 193 -12.83 9.27 4.39
C GLY A 193 -11.86 10.29 3.81
N LEU A 194 -11.79 10.40 2.49
CA LEU A 194 -10.90 11.35 1.81
C LEU A 194 -11.35 11.58 0.37
N ASP A 195 -10.83 12.66 -0.20
CA ASP A 195 -10.84 12.88 -1.64
C ASP A 195 -9.37 12.90 -2.12
N PRO A 196 -8.90 11.86 -2.83
CA PRO A 196 -7.52 11.79 -3.31
C PRO A 196 -7.11 12.92 -4.25
N ALA A 197 -8.09 13.65 -4.81
CA ALA A 197 -7.84 14.84 -5.61
C ALA A 197 -7.60 16.11 -4.78
N LYS A 198 -7.88 16.08 -3.45
CA LYS A 198 -7.79 17.26 -2.58
C LYS A 198 -6.82 17.10 -1.43
N VAL A 199 -6.63 15.86 -0.93
CA VAL A 199 -5.75 15.57 0.19
C VAL A 199 -4.80 14.44 -0.15
N MET A 200 -3.56 14.58 0.30
CA MET A 200 -2.54 13.56 0.09
C MET A 200 -2.93 12.25 0.80
N PHE A 201 -2.76 11.13 0.13
CA PHE A 201 -2.81 9.80 0.73
C PHE A 201 -1.72 8.92 0.11
N SER A 202 -0.91 8.29 0.95
CA SER A 202 0.16 7.40 0.48
C SER A 202 -0.10 5.95 0.91
N PRO A 203 -0.60 5.09 0.01
CA PRO A 203 -0.81 3.67 0.31
C PRO A 203 0.47 2.95 0.75
N GLY A 204 1.64 3.38 0.27
CA GLY A 204 2.93 2.80 0.64
C GLY A 204 3.33 2.96 2.13
N ASN A 205 2.58 3.74 2.91
CA ASN A 205 2.81 3.91 4.34
C ASN A 205 1.89 3.04 5.22
N GLN A 206 1.12 2.12 4.62
CA GLN A 206 0.14 1.29 5.33
C GLN A 206 0.74 0.51 6.50
N ALA A 207 1.90 -0.11 6.31
CA ALA A 207 2.58 -0.87 7.37
C ALA A 207 2.98 0.03 8.55
N GLU A 208 3.43 1.26 8.28
CA GLU A 208 3.82 2.21 9.32
C GLU A 208 2.59 2.71 10.11
N ARG A 209 1.46 2.94 9.42
CA ARG A 209 0.19 3.28 10.10
C ARG A 209 -0.29 2.18 11.04
N ALA A 210 -0.25 0.92 10.58
CA ALA A 210 -0.62 -0.22 11.41
C ALA A 210 0.30 -0.34 12.64
N ARG A 211 1.61 -0.22 12.42
CA ARG A 211 2.64 -0.27 13.46
C ARG A 211 2.38 0.76 14.56
N MET A 212 2.02 2.00 14.22
CA MET A 212 1.77 3.04 15.23
C MET A 212 0.63 2.66 16.16
N GLY A 213 -0.44 2.02 15.66
CA GLY A 213 -1.51 1.48 16.50
C GLY A 213 -1.08 0.32 17.41
N GLU A 214 -0.05 -0.44 17.02
CA GLU A 214 0.48 -1.57 17.80
C GLU A 214 1.47 -1.15 18.90
N HIS A 215 2.05 0.05 18.78
CA HIS A 215 3.14 0.52 19.65
C HIS A 215 2.70 1.52 20.74
N VAL A 216 1.46 1.97 20.70
CA VAL A 216 0.91 2.84 21.74
C VAL A 216 0.25 2.02 22.86
N GLU A 217 0.36 2.52 24.08
CA GLU A 217 -0.33 1.95 25.23
C GLU A 217 -1.70 2.62 25.43
N PRO A 218 -2.67 1.93 26.04
CA PRO A 218 -3.95 2.56 26.41
C PRO A 218 -3.72 3.75 27.34
N ASP A 219 -4.41 4.87 27.03
CA ASP A 219 -4.32 6.16 27.73
C ASP A 219 -2.95 6.86 27.63
N GLU A 220 -1.98 6.34 26.87
CA GLU A 220 -0.75 7.05 26.49
C GLU A 220 -1.11 8.37 25.80
N HIS A 221 -0.47 9.48 26.18
CA HIS A 221 -0.68 10.75 25.50
C HIS A 221 0.29 10.90 24.33
N VAL A 222 -0.26 11.01 23.12
CA VAL A 222 0.50 11.14 21.88
C VAL A 222 0.27 12.50 21.25
N PHE A 223 1.35 13.15 20.82
CA PHE A 223 1.28 14.36 19.99
C PHE A 223 1.57 14.00 18.53
N ASP A 224 0.56 14.06 17.67
CA ASP A 224 0.70 13.92 16.23
C ASP A 224 0.85 15.30 15.58
N MET A 225 2.09 15.67 15.26
CA MET A 225 2.44 17.02 14.79
C MET A 225 1.96 17.32 13.38
N PHE A 226 1.64 16.29 12.56
CA PHE A 226 1.28 16.42 11.16
C PHE A 226 0.18 15.44 10.79
N ALA A 227 -0.97 15.57 11.41
CA ALA A 227 -2.01 14.55 11.44
C ALA A 227 -2.63 14.25 10.05
N GLY A 228 -2.63 15.22 9.12
CA GLY A 228 -3.31 15.05 7.84
C GLY A 228 -4.79 14.76 8.03
N ILE A 229 -5.26 13.71 7.38
CA ILE A 229 -6.63 13.20 7.56
C ILE A 229 -6.76 12.21 8.73
N GLY A 230 -5.71 12.10 9.58
CA GLY A 230 -5.64 11.18 10.71
C GLY A 230 -4.81 9.93 10.47
N TYR A 231 -3.77 10.01 9.64
CA TYR A 231 -2.98 8.84 9.21
C TYR A 231 -2.48 7.99 10.38
N PHE A 232 -1.85 8.62 11.36
CA PHE A 232 -1.34 7.98 12.58
C PHE A 232 -2.29 8.19 13.76
N THR A 233 -2.94 9.35 13.83
CA THR A 233 -3.92 9.70 14.86
C THR A 233 -4.98 8.60 15.04
N LEU A 234 -5.60 8.15 13.95
CA LEU A 234 -6.73 7.21 14.04
C LEU A 234 -6.32 5.81 14.54
N PRO A 235 -5.29 5.14 13.99
CA PRO A 235 -4.89 3.83 14.52
C PRO A 235 -4.43 3.91 15.97
N MET A 236 -3.75 4.97 16.40
CA MET A 236 -3.34 5.16 17.79
C MET A 236 -4.54 5.41 18.72
N ALA A 237 -5.48 6.28 18.34
CA ALA A 237 -6.70 6.51 19.10
C ALA A 237 -7.58 5.26 19.20
N ARG A 238 -7.67 4.44 18.14
CA ARG A 238 -8.36 3.16 18.16
C ARG A 238 -7.71 2.13 19.08
N ALA A 239 -6.38 2.19 19.21
CA ALA A 239 -5.64 1.35 20.16
C ALA A 239 -5.81 1.80 21.62
N GLY A 240 -6.40 2.99 21.85
CA GLY A 240 -6.72 3.50 23.17
C GLY A 240 -5.90 4.69 23.64
N ALA A 241 -4.95 5.18 22.85
CA ALA A 241 -4.19 6.38 23.16
C ALA A 241 -5.08 7.64 23.15
N ARG A 242 -4.64 8.69 23.83
CA ARG A 242 -5.17 10.06 23.72
C ARG A 242 -4.26 10.82 22.77
N VAL A 243 -4.82 11.39 21.73
CA VAL A 243 -4.00 12.03 20.68
C VAL A 243 -4.33 13.52 20.62
N THR A 244 -3.33 14.35 20.88
CA THR A 244 -3.33 15.75 20.46
C THR A 244 -2.82 15.79 19.04
N ALA A 245 -3.61 16.31 18.11
CA ALA A 245 -3.33 16.28 16.68
C ALA A 245 -3.34 17.69 16.09
N THR A 246 -2.31 18.05 15.32
CA THR A 246 -2.26 19.31 14.59
C THR A 246 -2.25 19.09 13.10
N GLU A 247 -3.01 19.92 12.38
CA GLU A 247 -3.04 19.95 10.93
C GLU A 247 -3.24 21.39 10.43
N LEU A 248 -2.43 21.78 9.45
CA LEU A 248 -2.45 23.15 8.93
C LEU A 248 -3.40 23.30 7.73
N ASN A 249 -3.55 22.25 6.92
CA ASN A 249 -4.46 22.22 5.78
C ASN A 249 -5.92 22.05 6.25
N SER A 250 -6.73 23.09 6.05
CA SER A 250 -8.14 23.08 6.49
C SER A 250 -8.99 21.97 5.87
N THR A 251 -8.66 21.51 4.66
CA THR A 251 -9.35 20.41 4.01
C THR A 251 -8.99 19.08 4.67
N ALA A 252 -7.70 18.84 4.94
CA ALA A 252 -7.24 17.66 5.65
C ALA A 252 -7.77 17.65 7.10
N PHE A 253 -7.77 18.80 7.77
CA PHE A 253 -8.33 18.95 9.11
C PHE A 253 -9.82 18.59 9.18
N ARG A 254 -10.62 19.00 8.19
CA ARG A 254 -12.02 18.58 8.11
C ARG A 254 -12.15 17.06 8.04
N TYR A 255 -11.36 16.41 7.18
CA TYR A 255 -11.34 14.95 7.10
C TYR A 255 -10.85 14.30 8.39
N LEU A 256 -9.87 14.88 9.10
CA LEU A 256 -9.43 14.37 10.39
C LEU A 256 -10.60 14.27 11.38
N LEU A 257 -11.42 15.33 11.50
CA LEU A 257 -12.57 15.34 12.38
C LEU A 257 -13.65 14.34 11.95
N GLU A 258 -13.98 14.32 10.66
CA GLU A 258 -14.95 13.37 10.10
C GLU A 258 -14.48 11.92 10.28
N ASN A 259 -13.19 11.66 10.11
CA ASN A 259 -12.59 10.34 10.29
C ASN A 259 -12.52 9.91 11.77
N ALA A 260 -12.30 10.83 12.69
CA ALA A 260 -12.42 10.54 14.12
C ALA A 260 -13.85 10.09 14.50
N MET A 261 -14.87 10.74 13.93
CA MET A 261 -16.26 10.31 14.07
C MET A 261 -16.52 8.97 13.39
N LEU A 262 -16.01 8.77 12.15
CA LEU A 262 -16.19 7.55 11.36
C LEU A 262 -15.61 6.30 12.05
N ASN A 263 -14.59 6.48 12.87
CA ASN A 263 -13.92 5.40 13.63
C ASN A 263 -14.32 5.33 15.12
N ASP A 264 -15.30 6.13 15.57
CA ASP A 264 -15.78 6.17 16.95
C ASP A 264 -14.68 6.52 17.99
N VAL A 265 -13.75 7.42 17.62
CA VAL A 265 -12.61 7.82 18.47
C VAL A 265 -12.59 9.31 18.81
N THR A 266 -13.67 10.03 18.59
CA THR A 266 -13.76 11.49 18.82
C THR A 266 -13.36 11.89 20.25
N GLU A 267 -13.72 11.08 21.25
CA GLU A 267 -13.39 11.35 22.68
C GLU A 267 -11.91 11.16 23.03
N ARG A 268 -11.10 10.66 22.07
CA ARG A 268 -9.67 10.39 22.23
C ARG A 268 -8.78 11.27 21.37
N VAL A 269 -9.37 12.20 20.60
CA VAL A 269 -8.65 13.06 19.67
C VAL A 269 -8.97 14.52 19.96
N ASP A 270 -7.97 15.26 20.41
CA ASP A 270 -8.00 16.70 20.56
C ASP A 270 -7.29 17.32 19.35
N ALA A 271 -8.08 17.78 18.36
CA ALA A 271 -7.56 18.27 17.08
C ALA A 271 -7.50 19.80 17.01
N TYR A 272 -6.38 20.34 16.50
CA TYR A 272 -6.12 21.78 16.37
C TYR A 272 -5.72 22.10 14.94
N MET A 273 -6.41 23.08 14.33
CA MET A 273 -6.07 23.59 13.00
C MET A 273 -5.03 24.70 13.14
N THR A 274 -3.78 24.32 13.35
CA THR A 274 -2.68 25.25 13.58
C THR A 274 -1.33 24.63 13.24
N ASP A 275 -0.28 25.44 13.22
CA ASP A 275 1.10 24.97 13.19
C ASP A 275 1.43 24.26 14.51
N CYS A 276 2.00 23.07 14.46
CA CYS A 276 2.34 22.28 15.63
C CYS A 276 3.25 23.03 16.63
N ARG A 277 4.09 23.94 16.13
CA ARG A 277 4.99 24.77 16.94
C ARG A 277 4.26 25.74 17.85
N GLU A 278 3.02 26.12 17.51
CA GLU A 278 2.24 27.08 18.30
C GLU A 278 1.69 26.48 19.60
N ILE A 279 1.51 25.16 19.65
CA ILE A 279 0.94 24.47 20.82
C ILE A 279 1.92 23.52 21.51
N ALA A 280 3.10 23.28 20.93
CA ALA A 280 4.07 22.31 21.46
C ALA A 280 4.39 22.54 22.95
N GLY A 281 4.59 23.80 23.36
CA GLY A 281 4.86 24.15 24.76
C GLY A 281 3.68 23.99 25.73
N GLU A 282 2.48 23.67 25.25
CA GLU A 282 1.28 23.41 26.05
C GLU A 282 0.92 21.90 26.08
N VAL A 283 1.72 21.06 25.43
CA VAL A 283 1.51 19.61 25.36
C VAL A 283 2.54 18.88 26.20
N ASP A 284 2.09 17.94 27.02
CA ASP A 284 2.92 17.00 27.77
C ASP A 284 2.66 15.59 27.21
N ALA A 285 3.39 15.18 26.17
CA ALA A 285 3.19 13.91 25.46
C ALA A 285 4.22 12.85 25.87
N ASP A 286 3.77 11.62 26.08
CA ASP A 286 4.63 10.45 26.27
C ASP A 286 5.30 10.04 24.94
N ARG A 287 4.66 10.41 23.82
CA ARG A 287 5.08 10.07 22.46
C ARG A 287 4.79 11.22 21.50
N VAL A 288 5.73 11.50 20.61
CA VAL A 288 5.56 12.49 19.54
C VAL A 288 5.74 11.80 18.19
N VAL A 289 4.79 12.01 17.28
CA VAL A 289 4.84 11.50 15.91
C VAL A 289 5.11 12.65 14.94
N MET A 290 6.23 12.58 14.26
CA MET A 290 6.64 13.54 13.24
C MET A 290 6.44 12.91 11.85
N GLY A 291 5.19 12.74 11.44
CA GLY A 291 4.78 12.07 10.17
C GLY A 291 5.12 12.84 8.89
N TYR A 292 5.87 13.92 9.00
CA TYR A 292 6.34 14.76 7.91
C TYR A 292 7.84 14.53 7.67
N TYR A 293 8.25 14.32 6.44
CA TYR A 293 9.64 14.03 6.12
C TYR A 293 10.33 15.08 5.22
N GLY A 294 9.66 16.23 4.95
CA GLY A 294 10.24 17.33 4.19
C GLY A 294 10.35 17.07 2.69
N ARG A 295 11.18 17.89 2.04
CA ARG A 295 11.60 17.70 0.63
C ARG A 295 13.02 17.16 0.62
N ALA A 296 13.29 16.21 -0.30
CA ALA A 296 14.62 15.66 -0.50
C ALA A 296 15.46 16.44 -1.53
N ASP A 297 14.89 17.42 -2.20
CA ASP A 297 15.57 18.13 -3.31
C ASP A 297 16.48 19.23 -2.80
N GLU A 298 17.79 19.02 -2.97
CA GLU A 298 18.87 20.00 -2.80
C GLU A 298 18.96 21.01 -3.97
N SER A 299 17.92 21.23 -4.76
CA SER A 299 17.97 22.24 -5.80
C SER A 299 17.74 23.65 -5.22
N ASP A 300 18.83 24.33 -5.02
CA ASP A 300 19.06 25.67 -4.45
C ASP A 300 18.44 26.82 -5.29
N ASP A 301 17.39 26.61 -6.06
CA ASP A 301 17.03 27.54 -7.12
C ASP A 301 15.56 28.03 -7.12
N ASP A 302 14.90 28.20 -5.94
CA ASP A 302 13.62 28.90 -5.93
C ASP A 302 13.40 29.78 -4.70
N ALA A 303 13.85 31.02 -4.81
CA ALA A 303 13.64 32.11 -3.86
C ALA A 303 12.21 32.71 -3.95
N HIS A 304 11.14 31.89 -3.93
CA HIS A 304 9.78 32.39 -3.96
C HIS A 304 8.87 31.65 -2.98
N GLY A 305 8.98 31.95 -1.69
CA GLY A 305 7.88 31.84 -0.73
C GLY A 305 7.36 30.44 -0.42
N THR A 306 8.08 29.39 -0.77
CA THR A 306 7.71 27.99 -0.46
C THR A 306 8.21 27.63 0.92
N ARG A 307 7.37 26.94 1.71
CA ARG A 307 7.81 26.36 2.98
C ARG A 307 8.89 25.30 2.68
N THR A 308 10.14 25.61 3.08
CA THR A 308 11.31 24.77 2.88
C THR A 308 11.67 24.01 4.14
N ASP A 309 10.81 24.07 5.17
CA ASP A 309 11.07 23.43 6.47
C ASP A 309 11.31 21.94 6.26
N GLU A 310 12.50 21.47 6.58
CA GLU A 310 12.79 20.05 6.65
C GLU A 310 12.27 19.46 7.99
N ALA A 311 12.03 18.14 8.01
CA ALA A 311 11.49 17.47 9.19
C ALA A 311 12.27 17.75 10.47
N HIS A 312 13.61 17.87 10.39
CA HIS A 312 14.45 18.10 11.56
C HIS A 312 14.28 19.50 12.19
N GLU A 313 13.76 20.49 11.47
CA GLU A 313 13.51 21.84 11.99
C GLU A 313 12.38 21.87 13.01
N PHE A 314 11.56 20.82 13.06
CA PHE A 314 10.49 20.63 14.03
C PHE A 314 10.92 19.86 15.29
N LEU A 315 12.15 19.28 15.31
CA LEU A 315 12.65 18.54 16.48
C LEU A 315 12.66 19.37 17.77
N PRO A 316 13.04 20.68 17.78
CA PRO A 316 12.95 21.48 19.00
C PRO A 316 11.53 21.49 19.59
N SER A 317 10.50 21.68 18.76
CA SER A 317 9.11 21.68 19.23
C SER A 317 8.62 20.28 19.61
N ALA A 318 9.10 19.23 18.93
CA ALA A 318 8.83 17.86 19.34
C ALA A 318 9.38 17.56 20.74
N LEU A 319 10.61 18.02 21.04
CA LEU A 319 11.24 17.84 22.35
C LEU A 319 10.65 18.76 23.43
N GLU A 320 10.11 19.92 23.07
CA GLU A 320 9.37 20.81 23.98
C GLU A 320 8.07 20.15 24.47
N ALA A 321 7.35 19.45 23.56
CA ALA A 321 6.12 18.73 23.87
C ALA A 321 6.35 17.39 24.58
N LEU A 322 7.56 16.83 24.51
CA LEU A 322 7.85 15.47 24.97
C LEU A 322 8.23 15.46 26.46
N VAL A 323 7.57 14.64 27.27
CA VAL A 323 7.97 14.38 28.65
C VAL A 323 9.35 13.70 28.73
N PRO A 324 10.10 13.82 29.86
CA PRO A 324 11.35 13.05 30.05
C PRO A 324 11.09 11.53 29.94
N GLY A 325 11.94 10.82 29.21
CA GLY A 325 11.78 9.38 28.93
C GLY A 325 10.82 9.06 27.80
N GLY A 326 10.19 10.06 27.19
CA GLY A 326 9.26 9.88 26.06
C GLY A 326 9.95 9.53 24.75
N VAL A 327 9.16 9.17 23.75
CA VAL A 327 9.63 8.64 22.45
C VAL A 327 9.21 9.55 21.29
N VAL A 328 10.15 9.88 20.42
CA VAL A 328 9.88 10.55 19.13
C VAL A 328 9.95 9.52 18.00
N HIS A 329 8.92 9.49 17.16
CA HIS A 329 8.93 8.81 15.86
C HIS A 329 9.32 9.83 14.79
N TYR A 330 10.60 9.84 14.44
CA TYR A 330 11.17 10.81 13.50
C TYR A 330 11.20 10.26 12.10
N HIS A 331 10.40 10.84 11.21
CA HIS A 331 10.39 10.54 9.78
C HIS A 331 11.32 11.47 9.01
N GLU A 332 12.09 10.93 8.07
CA GLU A 332 12.97 11.72 7.22
C GLU A 332 13.07 11.10 5.81
N ALA A 333 13.12 11.96 4.79
CA ALA A 333 13.58 11.58 3.45
C ALA A 333 15.10 11.77 3.40
N THR A 334 15.84 10.65 3.41
CA THR A 334 17.31 10.66 3.54
C THR A 334 17.96 10.13 2.26
N PRO A 335 18.94 10.86 1.65
CA PRO A 335 19.75 10.33 0.56
C PRO A 335 20.43 9.04 0.97
N GLU A 336 20.45 8.03 0.10
CA GLU A 336 20.98 6.70 0.39
C GLU A 336 22.44 6.72 0.93
N PRO A 337 23.38 7.58 0.41
CA PRO A 337 24.71 7.67 0.96
C PRO A 337 24.80 8.21 2.39
N GLN A 338 23.74 8.86 2.90
CA GLN A 338 23.68 9.44 4.24
C GLN A 338 22.71 8.66 5.16
N LEU A 339 22.28 7.50 4.69
CA LEU A 339 21.35 6.66 5.42
C LEU A 339 21.90 6.31 6.81
N TRP A 340 21.06 6.55 7.83
CA TRP A 340 21.28 6.47 9.26
C TRP A 340 22.19 7.55 9.84
N ASP A 341 23.28 7.94 9.19
CA ASP A 341 24.19 8.96 9.73
C ASP A 341 23.51 10.32 9.84
N ARG A 342 22.80 10.76 8.81
CA ARG A 342 22.12 12.06 8.79
C ARG A 342 20.94 12.13 9.78
N PRO A 343 19.96 11.22 9.80
CA PRO A 343 18.85 11.30 10.75
C PRO A 343 19.30 11.15 12.20
N ILE A 344 20.30 10.31 12.48
CA ILE A 344 20.85 10.15 13.84
C ILE A 344 21.58 11.42 14.29
N ALA A 345 22.43 12.00 13.45
CA ALA A 345 23.15 13.23 13.78
C ALA A 345 22.18 14.42 14.07
N ARG A 346 21.04 14.48 13.35
CA ARG A 346 19.99 15.48 13.60
C ARG A 346 19.30 15.29 14.95
N LEU A 347 19.00 14.02 15.30
CA LEU A 347 18.42 13.68 16.62
C LEU A 347 19.42 13.96 17.76
N GLU A 348 20.71 13.60 17.59
CA GLU A 348 21.78 13.89 18.54
C GLU A 348 21.92 15.40 18.77
N ALA A 349 21.98 16.19 17.70
CA ALA A 349 22.09 17.64 17.81
C ALA A 349 20.85 18.27 18.49
N ALA A 350 19.66 17.75 18.23
CA ALA A 350 18.43 18.22 18.90
C ALA A 350 18.42 17.86 20.40
N GLY A 351 18.84 16.64 20.76
CA GLY A 351 18.97 16.20 22.14
C GLY A 351 20.00 17.03 22.91
N GLU A 352 21.18 17.25 22.33
CA GLU A 352 22.23 18.10 22.91
C GLU A 352 21.71 19.54 23.15
N ALA A 353 21.02 20.13 22.17
CA ALA A 353 20.46 21.48 22.29
C ALA A 353 19.36 21.56 23.37
N ALA A 354 18.59 20.51 23.58
CA ALA A 354 17.57 20.40 24.61
C ALA A 354 18.12 19.97 25.98
N GLY A 355 19.40 19.57 26.06
CA GLY A 355 20.01 19.04 27.27
C GLY A 355 19.47 17.67 27.69
N ARG A 356 19.07 16.84 26.70
CA ARG A 356 18.48 15.51 26.88
C ARG A 356 19.39 14.42 26.33
N ASP A 357 19.52 13.32 27.05
CA ASP A 357 20.22 12.13 26.57
C ASP A 357 19.34 11.37 25.56
N LEU A 358 19.97 10.89 24.46
CA LEU A 358 19.32 10.20 23.37
C LEU A 358 19.60 8.69 23.43
N GLU A 359 18.54 7.88 23.31
CA GLU A 359 18.62 6.45 23.05
C GLU A 359 17.88 6.14 21.73
N ILE A 360 18.57 5.54 20.75
CA ILE A 360 17.93 5.05 19.52
C ILE A 360 17.33 3.68 19.80
N LEU A 361 16.01 3.59 19.73
CA LEU A 361 15.27 2.35 19.98
C LEU A 361 15.18 1.48 18.74
N GLU A 362 14.83 2.07 17.59
CA GLU A 362 14.69 1.35 16.33
C GLU A 362 14.95 2.25 15.12
N LYS A 363 15.35 1.63 14.02
CA LYS A 363 15.55 2.29 12.71
C LYS A 363 14.97 1.41 11.62
N ARG A 364 14.17 2.00 10.72
CA ARG A 364 13.56 1.25 9.62
C ARG A 364 13.41 2.07 8.34
N ARG A 365 13.53 1.40 7.21
CA ARG A 365 13.15 1.96 5.90
C ARG A 365 11.67 1.68 5.70
N VAL A 366 10.91 2.70 5.30
CA VAL A 366 9.48 2.58 5.01
C VAL A 366 9.26 2.29 3.54
N LYS A 367 9.89 3.09 2.68
CA LYS A 367 9.82 2.93 1.22
C LYS A 367 10.89 3.76 0.54
N SER A 368 11.17 3.48 -0.74
CA SER A 368 11.89 4.43 -1.59
C SER A 368 11.03 5.66 -1.83
N HIS A 369 11.60 6.85 -1.66
CA HIS A 369 10.91 8.13 -1.86
C HIS A 369 11.07 8.63 -3.30
N SER A 370 12.30 8.61 -3.79
CA SER A 370 12.71 8.92 -5.16
C SER A 370 14.02 8.21 -5.46
N ALA A 371 14.55 8.35 -6.68
CA ALA A 371 15.83 7.74 -7.04
C ALA A 371 16.94 8.15 -6.07
N GLY A 372 17.48 7.20 -5.32
CA GLY A 372 18.57 7.41 -4.35
C GLY A 372 18.16 8.11 -3.04
N VAL A 373 16.85 8.24 -2.76
CA VAL A 373 16.32 8.82 -1.51
C VAL A 373 15.35 7.85 -0.86
N GLU A 374 15.59 7.53 0.41
CA GLU A 374 14.79 6.62 1.21
C GLU A 374 13.94 7.38 2.23
N HIS A 375 12.68 7.00 2.38
CA HIS A 375 11.87 7.39 3.52
C HIS A 375 12.20 6.46 4.69
N VAL A 376 12.75 7.03 5.74
CA VAL A 376 13.19 6.32 6.94
C VAL A 376 12.45 6.83 8.18
N VAL A 377 12.37 5.96 9.19
CA VAL A 377 11.87 6.31 10.52
C VAL A 377 12.91 5.88 11.55
N VAL A 378 13.15 6.76 12.52
CA VAL A 378 13.94 6.50 13.70
C VAL A 378 13.08 6.71 14.93
N ASP A 379 12.92 5.66 15.73
CA ASP A 379 12.28 5.74 17.03
C ASP A 379 13.36 6.06 18.07
N ALA A 380 13.23 7.20 18.72
CA ALA A 380 14.23 7.76 19.60
C ALA A 380 13.64 8.16 20.94
N ARG A 381 14.23 7.70 22.06
CA ARG A 381 13.87 8.12 23.42
C ARG A 381 14.77 9.25 23.86
N PHE A 382 14.20 10.20 24.60
CA PHE A 382 14.91 11.35 25.18
C PHE A 382 14.65 11.43 26.69
N GLU A 383 15.75 11.23 27.47
CA GLU A 383 15.72 11.29 28.92
C GLU A 383 15.79 12.72 29.48
#